data_b169d74e25cdaef440e2cfa057b5c244
#
_entry.id   b169d74e25cdaef440e2cfa057b5c244
#
_cell.length_a   1.000
_cell.length_b   1.000
_cell.length_c   1.000
_cell.angle_alpha   90.00
_cell.angle_beta   90.00
_cell.angle_gamma   90.00
#
_symmetry.space_group_name_H-M   'P 1'
#
loop_
_entity.id
_entity.type
_entity.pdbx_description
1 polymer ?
#
loop_
_entity_poly.entity_id
_entity_poly.type
_entity_poly.pdbx_seq_one_letter_code
_entity_poly.pdbx_strand_id
1 'polypeptide(L)'
;MLVQLIAHTNDPEKTIAAAAKLCYSDAHIETLLDGLTPEKTEVFLQRLNDVGHASPIEHASFTFGIEGVSRTFLAQVTRHRIGSFSVQSQRYVRLEDFRYVIPPEIEAIPEAKAQFIASMNDDAKKYLELVQTLENAHTARFMADGLDEKAARAKASKQANEDARFVLPNACETKMVMTMNCRSLQNFFNLRCCNRAQWEIRAVADEMLRLVLPLAPHIFASAGPRCLVGPCPEGRMCCGKQTEVRAKYAKLKEEAV
;
A
#
# COMPACT_ATOMS: atom_id res chain seq x y z
N MET A 1 -4.97 5.14 10.70
CA MET A 1 -4.10 4.47 9.72
C MET A 1 -2.99 3.75 10.46
N LEU A 2 -2.76 2.49 10.18
CA LEU A 2 -1.65 1.66 10.66
C LEU A 2 -0.93 1.06 9.46
N VAL A 3 0.39 1.13 9.44
CA VAL A 3 1.25 0.42 8.48
C VAL A 3 2.24 -0.41 9.27
N GLN A 4 2.29 -1.69 9.00
CA GLN A 4 3.14 -2.64 9.70
C GLN A 4 3.91 -3.51 8.71
N LEU A 5 5.20 -3.70 8.93
CA LEU A 5 5.97 -4.68 8.17
C LEU A 5 5.69 -6.08 8.74
N ILE A 6 5.16 -6.98 7.91
CA ILE A 6 4.80 -8.36 8.29
C ILE A 6 5.97 -9.31 8.03
N ALA A 7 6.62 -9.16 6.87
CA ALA A 7 7.71 -10.02 6.44
C ALA A 7 8.60 -9.32 5.42
N HIS A 8 9.82 -9.78 5.30
CA HIS A 8 10.77 -9.35 4.26
C HIS A 8 11.72 -10.50 3.90
N THR A 9 12.39 -10.37 2.76
CA THR A 9 13.50 -11.25 2.38
C THR A 9 14.59 -11.18 3.45
N ASN A 10 15.08 -12.32 3.91
CA ASN A 10 16.19 -12.39 4.84
C ASN A 10 17.45 -11.78 4.21
N ASP A 11 18.18 -10.95 4.95
CA ASP A 11 19.35 -10.22 4.45
C ASP A 11 19.16 -9.64 3.04
N PRO A 12 18.20 -8.69 2.85
CA PRO A 12 17.78 -8.25 1.53
C PRO A 12 18.93 -7.68 0.70
N GLU A 13 19.85 -6.96 1.32
CA GLU A 13 21.01 -6.36 0.65
C GLU A 13 22.04 -7.42 0.22
N LYS A 14 22.32 -8.40 1.07
CA LYS A 14 23.19 -9.52 0.71
C LYS A 14 22.60 -10.36 -0.43
N THR A 15 21.30 -10.60 -0.41
CA THR A 15 20.59 -11.32 -1.47
C THR A 15 20.72 -10.59 -2.82
N ILE A 16 20.52 -9.27 -2.83
CA ILE A 16 20.64 -8.42 -4.03
C ILE A 16 22.09 -8.41 -4.53
N ALA A 17 23.05 -8.27 -3.64
CA ALA A 17 24.48 -8.26 -3.99
C ALA A 17 24.92 -9.61 -4.58
N ALA A 18 24.46 -10.73 -4.03
CA ALA A 18 24.74 -12.07 -4.56
C ALA A 18 24.15 -12.24 -5.97
N ALA A 19 22.89 -11.87 -6.17
CA ALA A 19 22.23 -11.94 -7.47
C ALA A 19 22.95 -11.10 -8.54
N ALA A 20 23.37 -9.89 -8.19
CA ALA A 20 24.10 -9.03 -9.12
C ALA A 20 25.52 -9.55 -9.40
N LYS A 21 26.24 -10.04 -8.39
CA LYS A 21 27.60 -10.56 -8.54
C LYS A 21 27.64 -11.81 -9.39
N LEU A 22 26.60 -12.66 -9.29
CA LEU A 22 26.48 -13.89 -10.09
C LEU A 22 26.58 -13.62 -11.61
N CYS A 23 26.07 -12.51 -12.09
CA CYS A 23 26.11 -12.13 -13.50
C CYS A 23 27.54 -11.94 -14.06
N TYR A 24 28.51 -11.76 -13.19
CA TYR A 24 29.92 -11.42 -13.55
C TYR A 24 30.94 -12.36 -12.91
N SER A 25 30.51 -13.52 -12.39
CA SER A 25 31.38 -14.46 -11.67
C SER A 25 31.09 -15.87 -12.12
N ASP A 26 32.16 -16.67 -12.28
CA ASP A 26 32.16 -18.12 -12.53
C ASP A 26 32.18 -18.93 -11.22
N ALA A 27 32.24 -18.26 -10.07
CA ALA A 27 32.26 -18.90 -8.77
C ALA A 27 30.93 -19.58 -8.42
N HIS A 28 31.01 -20.67 -7.66
CA HIS A 28 29.81 -21.33 -7.10
C HIS A 28 29.03 -20.40 -6.17
N ILE A 29 27.70 -20.56 -6.10
CA ILE A 29 26.79 -19.73 -5.34
C ILE A 29 27.19 -19.67 -3.86
N GLU A 30 27.56 -20.79 -3.24
CA GLU A 30 28.03 -20.82 -1.84
C GLU A 30 29.25 -19.93 -1.65
N THR A 31 30.26 -20.02 -2.52
CA THR A 31 31.46 -19.19 -2.48
C THR A 31 31.15 -17.71 -2.67
N LEU A 32 30.15 -17.38 -3.51
CA LEU A 32 29.70 -16.01 -3.69
C LEU A 32 29.07 -15.44 -2.41
N LEU A 33 28.22 -16.23 -1.74
CA LEU A 33 27.52 -15.84 -0.51
C LEU A 33 28.49 -15.68 0.66
N ASP A 34 29.46 -16.61 0.82
CA ASP A 34 30.48 -16.55 1.88
C ASP A 34 31.44 -15.37 1.69
N GLY A 35 31.69 -15.00 0.44
CA GLY A 35 32.56 -13.86 0.11
C GLY A 35 31.92 -12.48 0.28
N LEU A 36 30.63 -12.39 0.59
CA LEU A 36 29.90 -11.14 0.79
C LEU A 36 29.88 -10.77 2.30
N THR A 37 30.88 -10.03 2.75
CA THR A 37 30.85 -9.34 4.06
C THR A 37 29.95 -8.11 3.98
N PRO A 38 29.48 -7.55 5.11
CA PRO A 38 28.70 -6.30 5.13
C PRO A 38 29.37 -5.16 4.34
N GLU A 39 30.69 -4.95 4.54
CA GLU A 39 31.42 -3.86 3.89
C GLU A 39 31.52 -4.07 2.35
N LYS A 40 31.75 -5.32 1.93
CA LYS A 40 31.78 -5.65 0.49
C LYS A 40 30.41 -5.52 -0.15
N THR A 41 29.35 -5.87 0.59
CA THR A 41 27.97 -5.72 0.16
C THR A 41 27.63 -4.25 -0.06
N GLU A 42 27.94 -3.39 0.91
CA GLU A 42 27.75 -1.94 0.80
C GLU A 42 28.41 -1.35 -0.44
N VAL A 43 29.74 -1.56 -0.60
CA VAL A 43 30.50 -1.05 -1.74
C VAL A 43 29.92 -1.53 -3.08
N PHE A 44 29.45 -2.78 -3.11
CA PHE A 44 28.89 -3.36 -4.31
C PHE A 44 27.52 -2.76 -4.64
N LEU A 45 26.64 -2.58 -3.65
CA LEU A 45 25.33 -1.96 -3.83
C LEU A 45 25.42 -0.50 -4.24
N GLN A 46 26.42 0.23 -3.71
CA GLN A 46 26.68 1.60 -4.10
C GLN A 46 27.02 1.69 -5.59
N ARG A 47 27.87 0.79 -6.10
CA ARG A 47 28.16 0.70 -7.55
C ARG A 47 26.94 0.35 -8.37
N LEU A 48 26.07 -0.55 -7.90
CA LEU A 48 24.82 -0.90 -8.58
C LEU A 48 23.90 0.33 -8.73
N ASN A 49 23.79 1.12 -7.68
CA ASN A 49 23.01 2.36 -7.69
C ASN A 49 23.60 3.38 -8.68
N ASP A 50 24.92 3.54 -8.67
CA ASP A 50 25.62 4.52 -9.55
C ASP A 50 25.46 4.20 -11.05
N VAL A 51 25.47 2.90 -11.40
CA VAL A 51 25.29 2.47 -12.81
C VAL A 51 23.80 2.24 -13.17
N GLY A 52 22.88 2.37 -12.22
CA GLY A 52 21.44 2.23 -12.46
C GLY A 52 20.97 0.80 -12.79
N HIS A 53 21.71 -0.22 -12.35
CA HIS A 53 21.35 -1.62 -12.56
C HIS A 53 20.19 -2.03 -11.64
N ALA A 54 18.98 -1.96 -12.15
CA ALA A 54 17.76 -2.15 -11.37
C ALA A 54 17.23 -3.60 -11.33
N SER A 55 17.71 -4.51 -12.21
CA SER A 55 17.20 -5.90 -12.20
C SER A 55 17.58 -6.69 -10.94
N PRO A 56 18.80 -6.61 -10.37
CA PRO A 56 19.13 -7.38 -9.18
C PRO A 56 18.32 -7.00 -7.94
N ILE A 57 17.85 -5.74 -7.84
CA ILE A 57 17.06 -5.31 -6.69
C ILE A 57 15.63 -5.88 -6.67
N GLU A 58 15.22 -6.59 -7.70
CA GLU A 58 13.95 -7.32 -7.73
C GLU A 58 13.94 -8.58 -6.87
N HIS A 59 15.12 -9.12 -6.51
CA HIS A 59 15.25 -10.36 -5.73
C HIS A 59 14.89 -10.23 -4.24
N ALA A 60 14.77 -9.01 -3.72
CA ALA A 60 14.33 -8.78 -2.35
C ALA A 60 12.92 -8.18 -2.32
N SER A 61 12.08 -8.65 -1.41
CA SER A 61 10.68 -8.27 -1.26
C SER A 61 10.32 -7.95 0.17
N PHE A 62 9.29 -7.08 0.33
CA PHE A 62 8.74 -6.67 1.62
C PHE A 62 7.23 -6.82 1.59
N THR A 63 6.65 -7.32 2.69
CA THR A 63 5.21 -7.53 2.87
C THR A 63 4.70 -6.65 3.99
N PHE A 64 3.69 -5.84 3.70
CA PHE A 64 3.08 -4.89 4.64
C PHE A 64 1.64 -5.24 4.93
N GLY A 65 1.23 -5.08 6.20
CA GLY A 65 -0.16 -4.94 6.62
C GLY A 65 -0.53 -3.46 6.70
N ILE A 66 -1.62 -3.08 6.09
CA ILE A 66 -2.11 -1.69 6.05
C ILE A 66 -3.56 -1.68 6.48
N GLU A 67 -3.91 -0.89 7.51
CA GLU A 67 -5.26 -0.77 8.07
C GLU A 67 -5.65 0.69 8.27
N GLY A 68 -6.95 0.96 8.34
CA GLY A 68 -7.48 2.29 8.57
C GLY A 68 -7.26 3.21 7.37
N VAL A 69 -7.35 2.66 6.16
CA VAL A 69 -7.23 3.38 4.89
C VAL A 69 -8.53 3.29 4.09
N SER A 70 -8.78 4.29 3.25
CA SER A 70 -10.00 4.39 2.47
C SER A 70 -10.01 3.51 1.21
N ARG A 71 -11.19 3.31 0.63
CA ARG A 71 -11.33 2.74 -0.72
C ARG A 71 -10.69 3.63 -1.79
N THR A 72 -10.60 4.95 -1.55
CA THR A 72 -9.86 5.88 -2.40
C THR A 72 -8.37 5.54 -2.46
N PHE A 73 -7.77 5.21 -1.31
CA PHE A 73 -6.39 4.72 -1.26
C PHE A 73 -6.23 3.43 -2.09
N LEU A 74 -7.14 2.47 -1.89
CA LEU A 74 -7.10 1.19 -2.62
C LEU A 74 -7.12 1.39 -4.14
N ALA A 75 -8.00 2.27 -4.65
CA ALA A 75 -8.10 2.59 -6.07
C ALA A 75 -6.80 3.18 -6.66
N GLN A 76 -5.94 3.74 -5.83
CA GLN A 76 -4.65 4.30 -6.24
C GLN A 76 -3.50 3.30 -6.10
N VAL A 77 -3.43 2.55 -4.99
CA VAL A 77 -2.33 1.62 -4.71
C VAL A 77 -2.33 0.42 -5.65
N THR A 78 -3.50 -0.11 -6.00
CA THR A 78 -3.64 -1.26 -6.92
C THR A 78 -3.31 -0.92 -8.38
N ARG A 79 -3.08 0.34 -8.71
CA ARG A 79 -2.54 0.73 -10.04
C ARG A 79 -1.06 0.42 -10.22
N HIS A 80 -0.34 0.12 -9.14
CA HIS A 80 1.03 -0.37 -9.20
C HIS A 80 1.01 -1.85 -9.58
N ARG A 81 1.47 -2.18 -10.81
CA ARG A 81 1.24 -3.50 -11.43
C ARG A 81 2.12 -4.61 -10.89
N ILE A 82 3.35 -4.28 -10.45
CA ILE A 82 4.30 -5.26 -9.93
C ILE A 82 4.20 -5.27 -8.41
N GLY A 83 3.22 -6.00 -7.91
CA GLY A 83 2.93 -6.18 -6.50
C GLY A 83 1.77 -7.16 -6.32
N SER A 84 1.72 -7.80 -5.15
CA SER A 84 0.64 -8.68 -4.73
C SER A 84 -0.23 -7.96 -3.71
N PHE A 85 -1.55 -8.05 -3.87
CA PHE A 85 -2.52 -7.36 -3.03
C PHE A 85 -3.61 -8.33 -2.57
N SER A 86 -3.80 -8.45 -1.26
CA SER A 86 -4.93 -9.12 -0.63
C SER A 86 -5.71 -8.09 0.18
N VAL A 87 -6.96 -7.84 -0.21
CA VAL A 87 -7.79 -6.77 0.35
C VAL A 87 -9.01 -7.37 1.03
N GLN A 88 -9.42 -6.80 2.16
CA GLN A 88 -10.67 -7.19 2.83
C GLN A 88 -11.86 -7.09 1.87
N SER A 89 -12.56 -8.21 1.71
CA SER A 89 -13.69 -8.30 0.79
C SER A 89 -14.97 -7.76 1.41
N GLN A 90 -15.60 -6.80 0.78
CA GLN A 90 -16.95 -6.31 1.13
C GLN A 90 -18.08 -7.28 0.72
N ARG A 91 -17.77 -8.38 0.04
CA ARG A 91 -18.75 -9.43 -0.29
C ARG A 91 -18.95 -10.42 0.85
N TYR A 92 -17.87 -10.70 1.59
CA TYR A 92 -17.85 -11.71 2.66
C TYR A 92 -17.95 -11.10 4.05
N VAL A 93 -17.54 -9.85 4.21
CA VAL A 93 -17.58 -9.15 5.49
C VAL A 93 -18.68 -8.10 5.42
N ARG A 94 -19.77 -8.32 6.18
CA ARG A 94 -20.83 -7.35 6.35
C ARG A 94 -20.31 -6.17 7.17
N LEU A 95 -20.55 -4.96 6.71
CA LEU A 95 -20.13 -3.75 7.40
C LEU A 95 -21.20 -3.34 8.42
N GLU A 96 -21.25 -4.04 9.55
CA GLU A 96 -22.12 -3.69 10.68
C GLU A 96 -21.56 -2.50 11.45
N ASP A 97 -20.23 -2.43 11.58
CA ASP A 97 -19.49 -1.29 12.14
C ASP A 97 -18.89 -0.49 10.98
N PHE A 98 -19.69 0.45 10.45
CA PHE A 98 -19.31 1.26 9.30
C PHE A 98 -18.27 2.30 9.68
N ARG A 99 -17.01 1.98 9.40
CA ARG A 99 -15.88 2.89 9.60
C ARG A 99 -15.54 3.61 8.30
N TYR A 100 -15.10 4.86 8.44
CA TYR A 100 -14.70 5.70 7.32
C TYR A 100 -13.51 6.59 7.67
N VAL A 101 -12.78 6.99 6.65
CA VAL A 101 -11.63 7.90 6.75
C VAL A 101 -12.09 9.31 6.42
N ILE A 102 -11.88 10.24 7.35
CA ILE A 102 -12.17 11.67 7.13
C ILE A 102 -10.93 12.34 6.54
N PRO A 103 -11.02 12.96 5.34
CA PRO A 103 -9.92 13.73 4.78
C PRO A 103 -9.53 14.91 5.70
N PRO A 104 -8.22 15.21 5.85
CA PRO A 104 -7.75 16.29 6.75
C PRO A 104 -8.38 17.66 6.48
N GLU A 105 -8.58 18.02 5.22
CA GLU A 105 -9.22 19.29 4.84
C GLU A 105 -10.70 19.36 5.28
N ILE A 106 -11.41 18.23 5.26
CA ILE A 106 -12.78 18.12 5.76
C ILE A 106 -12.77 18.19 7.30
N GLU A 107 -11.82 17.47 7.93
CA GLU A 107 -11.66 17.46 9.39
C GLU A 107 -11.38 18.86 9.95
N ALA A 108 -10.61 19.68 9.21
CA ALA A 108 -10.23 21.03 9.62
C ALA A 108 -11.38 22.05 9.57
N ILE A 109 -12.47 21.77 8.84
CA ILE A 109 -13.60 22.69 8.65
C ILE A 109 -14.83 22.11 9.36
N PRO A 110 -15.27 22.66 10.53
CA PRO A 110 -16.34 22.08 11.33
C PRO A 110 -17.65 21.83 10.56
N GLU A 111 -18.05 22.76 9.70
CA GLU A 111 -19.26 22.62 8.88
C GLU A 111 -19.13 21.49 7.85
N ALA A 112 -17.99 21.41 7.14
CA ALA A 112 -17.71 20.34 6.17
C ALA A 112 -17.66 18.98 6.88
N LYS A 113 -17.05 18.91 8.06
CA LYS A 113 -17.01 17.70 8.89
C LYS A 113 -18.42 17.24 9.27
N ALA A 114 -19.27 18.15 9.73
CA ALA A 114 -20.65 17.82 10.11
C ALA A 114 -21.44 17.27 8.91
N GLN A 115 -21.35 17.91 7.75
CA GLN A 115 -21.99 17.45 6.50
C GLN A 115 -21.47 16.09 6.07
N PHE A 116 -20.15 15.87 6.14
CA PHE A 116 -19.53 14.61 5.80
C PHE A 116 -20.01 13.46 6.70
N ILE A 117 -20.00 13.66 8.02
CA ILE A 117 -20.49 12.67 8.99
C ILE A 117 -21.97 12.33 8.76
N ALA A 118 -22.81 13.35 8.51
CA ALA A 118 -24.22 13.14 8.20
C ALA A 118 -24.41 12.25 6.95
N SER A 119 -23.64 12.52 5.88
CA SER A 119 -23.67 11.69 4.66
C SER A 119 -23.23 10.26 4.92
N MET A 120 -22.14 10.05 5.67
CA MET A 120 -21.65 8.71 6.02
C MET A 120 -22.66 7.89 6.82
N ASN A 121 -23.36 8.54 7.76
CA ASN A 121 -24.41 7.89 8.56
C ASN A 121 -25.63 7.50 7.70
N ASP A 122 -26.02 8.35 6.76
CA ASP A 122 -27.12 8.05 5.82
C ASP A 122 -26.76 6.90 4.88
N ASP A 123 -25.54 6.91 4.32
CA ASP A 123 -25.05 5.82 3.46
C ASP A 123 -24.98 4.49 4.22
N ALA A 124 -24.52 4.50 5.47
CA ALA A 124 -24.50 3.31 6.33
C ALA A 124 -25.91 2.74 6.53
N LYS A 125 -26.89 3.61 6.85
CA LYS A 125 -28.29 3.22 7.03
C LYS A 125 -28.86 2.62 5.76
N LYS A 126 -28.67 3.30 4.62
CA LYS A 126 -29.17 2.81 3.31
C LYS A 126 -28.53 1.49 2.90
N TYR A 127 -27.24 1.30 3.18
CA TYR A 127 -26.57 0.01 2.95
C TYR A 127 -27.26 -1.13 3.71
N LEU A 128 -27.50 -0.95 5.02
CA LEU A 128 -28.15 -1.98 5.86
C LEU A 128 -29.60 -2.26 5.41
N GLU A 129 -30.35 -1.23 5.06
CA GLU A 129 -31.71 -1.38 4.53
C GLU A 129 -31.74 -2.16 3.21
N LEU A 130 -30.81 -1.89 2.29
CA LEU A 130 -30.65 -2.63 1.03
C LEU A 130 -30.25 -4.07 1.28
N VAL A 131 -29.26 -4.31 2.16
CA VAL A 131 -28.85 -5.68 2.53
C VAL A 131 -30.06 -6.47 3.01
N GLN A 132 -30.86 -5.93 3.94
CA GLN A 132 -32.02 -6.64 4.50
C GLN A 132 -33.08 -6.92 3.44
N THR A 133 -33.37 -5.94 2.56
CA THR A 133 -34.36 -6.10 1.50
C THR A 133 -33.94 -7.17 0.50
N LEU A 134 -32.68 -7.14 0.05
CA LEU A 134 -32.12 -8.10 -0.90
C LEU A 134 -32.01 -9.50 -0.28
N GLU A 135 -31.57 -9.60 0.96
CA GLU A 135 -31.42 -10.86 1.69
C GLU A 135 -32.78 -11.58 1.81
N ASN A 136 -33.86 -10.87 2.16
CA ASN A 136 -35.21 -11.42 2.23
C ASN A 136 -35.69 -11.93 0.87
N ALA A 137 -35.53 -11.11 -0.16
CA ALA A 137 -35.97 -11.47 -1.53
C ALA A 137 -35.16 -12.66 -2.07
N HIS A 138 -33.87 -12.69 -1.90
CA HIS A 138 -33.01 -13.78 -2.36
C HIS A 138 -33.25 -15.08 -1.56
N THR A 139 -33.50 -15.00 -0.26
CA THR A 139 -33.82 -16.16 0.58
C THR A 139 -35.11 -16.82 0.06
N ALA A 140 -36.18 -16.03 -0.15
CA ALA A 140 -37.44 -16.54 -0.69
C ALA A 140 -37.24 -17.23 -2.05
N ARG A 141 -36.47 -16.63 -2.95
CA ARG A 141 -36.16 -17.21 -4.25
C ARG A 141 -35.39 -18.53 -4.14
N PHE A 142 -34.32 -18.60 -3.30
CA PHE A 142 -33.54 -19.81 -3.15
C PHE A 142 -34.31 -20.95 -2.47
N MET A 143 -35.22 -20.62 -1.56
CA MET A 143 -36.13 -21.64 -0.98
C MET A 143 -37.10 -22.17 -2.05
N ALA A 144 -37.64 -21.31 -2.90
CA ALA A 144 -38.47 -21.72 -4.03
C ALA A 144 -37.72 -22.61 -5.05
N ASP A 145 -36.40 -22.38 -5.20
CA ASP A 145 -35.48 -23.21 -5.98
C ASP A 145 -35.09 -24.54 -5.30
N GLY A 146 -35.64 -24.83 -4.12
CA GLY A 146 -35.48 -26.12 -3.41
C GLY A 146 -34.35 -26.16 -2.39
N LEU A 147 -33.70 -25.03 -2.03
CA LEU A 147 -32.75 -25.00 -0.95
C LEU A 147 -33.48 -25.01 0.43
N ASP A 148 -32.86 -25.65 1.42
CA ASP A 148 -33.31 -25.47 2.80
C ASP A 148 -33.07 -24.03 3.29
N GLU A 149 -33.79 -23.59 4.32
CA GLU A 149 -33.75 -22.21 4.81
C GLU A 149 -32.33 -21.76 5.20
N LYS A 150 -31.55 -22.60 5.84
CA LYS A 150 -30.18 -22.26 6.30
C LYS A 150 -29.26 -22.03 5.10
N ALA A 151 -29.28 -22.91 4.12
CA ALA A 151 -28.49 -22.78 2.90
C ALA A 151 -28.96 -21.58 2.06
N ALA A 152 -30.27 -21.35 1.95
CA ALA A 152 -30.87 -20.23 1.26
C ALA A 152 -30.42 -18.90 1.87
N ARG A 153 -30.51 -18.74 3.20
CA ARG A 153 -30.05 -17.52 3.91
C ARG A 153 -28.55 -17.27 3.74
N ALA A 154 -27.70 -18.29 3.89
CA ALA A 154 -26.26 -18.15 3.73
C ALA A 154 -25.87 -17.66 2.30
N LYS A 155 -26.53 -18.20 1.28
CA LYS A 155 -26.33 -17.80 -0.10
C LYS A 155 -26.89 -16.39 -0.38
N ALA A 156 -28.05 -16.08 0.18
CA ALA A 156 -28.72 -14.79 0.03
C ALA A 156 -27.91 -13.66 0.66
N SER A 157 -27.39 -13.85 1.86
CA SER A 157 -26.58 -12.85 2.58
C SER A 157 -25.35 -12.45 1.77
N LYS A 158 -24.64 -13.42 1.20
CA LYS A 158 -23.48 -13.13 0.34
C LYS A 158 -23.86 -12.30 -0.90
N GLN A 159 -24.94 -12.67 -1.58
CA GLN A 159 -25.41 -11.97 -2.77
C GLN A 159 -25.94 -10.57 -2.43
N ALA A 160 -26.68 -10.44 -1.33
CA ALA A 160 -27.18 -9.15 -0.86
C ALA A 160 -26.02 -8.17 -0.53
N ASN A 161 -24.98 -8.62 0.17
CA ASN A 161 -23.81 -7.80 0.42
C ASN A 161 -23.08 -7.40 -0.87
N GLU A 162 -23.00 -8.30 -1.86
CA GLU A 162 -22.36 -8.05 -3.15
C GLU A 162 -23.01 -6.90 -3.91
N ASP A 163 -24.33 -6.80 -3.88
CA ASP A 163 -25.08 -5.77 -4.57
C ASP A 163 -25.24 -4.49 -3.72
N ALA A 164 -25.58 -4.62 -2.43
CA ALA A 164 -25.78 -3.47 -1.57
C ALA A 164 -24.51 -2.60 -1.41
N ARG A 165 -23.31 -3.19 -1.47
CA ARG A 165 -22.05 -2.44 -1.33
C ARG A 165 -21.83 -1.35 -2.37
N PHE A 166 -22.62 -1.30 -3.44
CA PHE A 166 -22.53 -0.25 -4.46
C PHE A 166 -22.91 1.14 -3.95
N VAL A 167 -23.63 1.23 -2.83
CA VAL A 167 -23.94 2.51 -2.17
C VAL A 167 -22.87 2.95 -1.18
N LEU A 168 -21.83 2.11 -0.90
CA LEU A 168 -20.79 2.45 0.03
C LEU A 168 -19.86 3.52 -0.54
N PRO A 169 -19.56 4.59 0.23
CA PRO A 169 -18.72 5.68 -0.24
C PRO A 169 -17.25 5.28 -0.35
N ASN A 170 -16.49 6.04 -1.14
CA ASN A 170 -15.05 5.89 -1.26
C ASN A 170 -14.29 6.10 0.06
N ALA A 171 -14.90 6.80 1.01
CA ALA A 171 -14.36 7.01 2.34
C ALA A 171 -14.39 5.75 3.22
N CYS A 172 -15.20 4.74 2.84
CA CYS A 172 -15.30 3.49 3.58
C CYS A 172 -13.92 2.89 3.87
N GLU A 173 -13.67 2.57 5.14
CA GLU A 173 -12.41 2.00 5.60
C GLU A 173 -12.18 0.60 5.03
N THR A 174 -10.94 0.28 4.77
CA THR A 174 -10.49 -1.04 4.35
C THR A 174 -9.13 -1.38 4.94
N LYS A 175 -8.74 -2.63 4.80
CA LYS A 175 -7.41 -3.13 5.16
C LYS A 175 -6.89 -4.09 4.12
N MET A 176 -5.58 -4.22 4.05
CA MET A 176 -4.94 -5.06 3.06
C MET A 176 -3.57 -5.56 3.50
N VAL A 177 -3.16 -6.65 2.85
CA VAL A 177 -1.76 -7.08 2.80
C VAL A 177 -1.22 -6.78 1.41
N MET A 178 -0.02 -6.21 1.36
CA MET A 178 0.65 -5.85 0.12
C MET A 178 2.10 -6.34 0.13
N THR A 179 2.53 -7.01 -0.95
CA THR A 179 3.92 -7.43 -1.15
C THR A 179 4.47 -6.79 -2.41
N MET A 180 5.63 -6.16 -2.29
CA MET A 180 6.39 -5.59 -3.41
C MET A 180 7.87 -5.90 -3.28
N ASN A 181 8.58 -6.08 -4.42
CA ASN A 181 10.03 -6.14 -4.43
C ASN A 181 10.64 -4.72 -4.32
N CYS A 182 11.95 -4.64 -4.04
CA CYS A 182 12.65 -3.36 -3.84
C CYS A 182 12.52 -2.43 -5.03
N ARG A 183 12.57 -2.92 -6.27
CA ARG A 183 12.43 -2.08 -7.47
C ARG A 183 11.05 -1.46 -7.56
N SER A 184 10.02 -2.26 -7.29
CA SER A 184 8.63 -1.77 -7.25
C SER A 184 8.43 -0.76 -6.13
N LEU A 185 9.03 -0.99 -4.95
CA LEU A 185 9.00 -0.05 -3.82
C LEU A 185 9.70 1.27 -4.14
N GLN A 186 10.88 1.25 -4.78
CA GLN A 186 11.55 2.49 -5.23
C GLN A 186 10.65 3.29 -6.17
N ASN A 187 10.03 2.64 -7.15
CA ASN A 187 9.07 3.31 -8.03
C ASN A 187 7.85 3.84 -7.27
N PHE A 188 7.32 3.06 -6.33
CA PHE A 188 6.21 3.48 -5.48
C PHE A 188 6.56 4.72 -4.67
N PHE A 189 7.70 4.75 -3.98
CA PHE A 189 8.18 5.90 -3.21
C PHE A 189 8.43 7.13 -4.09
N ASN A 190 9.04 6.93 -5.26
CA ASN A 190 9.25 8.01 -6.24
C ASN A 190 7.95 8.73 -6.63
N LEU A 191 6.87 7.99 -6.75
CA LEU A 191 5.57 8.51 -7.18
C LEU A 191 4.71 8.96 -6.00
N ARG A 192 4.71 8.23 -4.89
CA ARG A 192 3.73 8.42 -3.81
C ARG A 192 4.24 9.23 -2.63
N CYS A 193 5.54 9.33 -2.43
CA CYS A 193 6.12 10.28 -1.47
C CYS A 193 6.14 11.73 -1.99
N CYS A 194 5.80 11.96 -3.26
CA CYS A 194 5.71 13.30 -3.84
C CYS A 194 4.56 14.11 -3.25
N ASN A 195 4.76 15.41 -3.00
CA ASN A 195 3.70 16.31 -2.50
C ASN A 195 2.48 16.41 -3.42
N ARG A 196 2.59 16.01 -4.68
CA ARG A 196 1.46 15.93 -5.62
C ARG A 196 0.63 14.64 -5.48
N ALA A 197 1.14 13.63 -4.76
CA ALA A 197 0.34 12.48 -4.42
C ALA A 197 -0.76 12.88 -3.41
N GLN A 198 -1.88 12.19 -3.49
CA GLN A 198 -2.97 12.39 -2.53
C GLN A 198 -2.45 12.10 -1.11
N TRP A 199 -2.93 12.84 -0.11
CA TRP A 199 -2.39 12.87 1.24
C TRP A 199 -2.30 11.48 1.89
N GLU A 200 -3.32 10.62 1.70
CA GLU A 200 -3.41 9.32 2.36
C GLU A 200 -2.37 8.32 1.82
N ILE A 201 -2.29 8.17 0.49
CA ILE A 201 -1.29 7.28 -0.12
C ILE A 201 0.13 7.79 0.11
N ARG A 202 0.31 9.11 0.25
CA ARG A 202 1.60 9.70 0.61
C ARG A 202 1.98 9.36 2.04
N ALA A 203 1.05 9.47 2.99
CA ALA A 203 1.31 9.11 4.39
C ALA A 203 1.65 7.62 4.53
N VAL A 204 0.95 6.74 3.82
CA VAL A 204 1.28 5.30 3.77
C VAL A 204 2.67 5.09 3.16
N ALA A 205 3.01 5.76 2.06
CA ALA A 205 4.31 5.62 1.42
C ALA A 205 5.47 6.10 2.31
N ASP A 206 5.28 7.20 3.03
CA ASP A 206 6.27 7.73 3.98
C ASP A 206 6.54 6.71 5.11
N GLU A 207 5.48 6.12 5.67
CA GLU A 207 5.61 5.12 6.74
C GLU A 207 6.23 3.81 6.24
N MET A 208 5.85 3.34 5.05
CA MET A 208 6.50 2.18 4.43
C MET A 208 7.99 2.41 4.22
N LEU A 209 8.38 3.60 3.74
CA LEU A 209 9.79 3.95 3.54
C LEU A 209 10.55 3.94 4.88
N ARG A 210 9.97 4.50 5.95
CA ARG A 210 10.56 4.48 7.30
C ARG A 210 10.81 3.05 7.80
N LEU A 211 9.90 2.11 7.49
CA LEU A 211 10.00 0.72 7.93
C LEU A 211 11.06 -0.10 7.16
N VAL A 212 11.32 0.22 5.89
CA VAL A 212 12.29 -0.56 5.08
C VAL A 212 13.72 -0.01 5.13
N LEU A 213 13.90 1.27 5.48
CA LEU A 213 15.21 1.91 5.56
C LEU A 213 16.21 1.18 6.47
N PRO A 214 15.84 0.76 7.72
CA PRO A 214 16.78 0.05 8.59
C PRO A 214 17.20 -1.33 8.06
N LEU A 215 16.42 -1.92 7.17
CA LEU A 215 16.61 -3.28 6.66
C LEU A 215 17.39 -3.31 5.34
N ALA A 216 17.32 -2.23 4.56
CA ALA A 216 18.03 -2.10 3.29
C ALA A 216 18.46 -0.64 3.06
N PRO A 217 19.34 -0.09 3.93
CA PRO A 217 19.70 1.32 3.92
C PRO A 217 20.36 1.76 2.62
N HIS A 218 21.23 0.94 2.03
CA HIS A 218 21.93 1.28 0.78
C HIS A 218 20.99 1.21 -0.43
N ILE A 219 20.03 0.29 -0.44
CA ILE A 219 19.03 0.17 -1.51
C ILE A 219 18.06 1.36 -1.49
N PHE A 220 17.63 1.78 -0.29
CA PHE A 220 16.67 2.88 -0.14
C PHE A 220 17.31 4.23 0.18
N ALA A 221 18.64 4.36 0.10
CA ALA A 221 19.37 5.60 0.38
C ALA A 221 18.84 6.81 -0.38
N SER A 222 18.49 6.65 -1.65
CA SER A 222 17.92 7.68 -2.52
C SER A 222 16.39 7.62 -2.62
N ALA A 223 15.72 6.67 -1.95
CA ALA A 223 14.28 6.49 -2.05
C ALA A 223 13.50 7.67 -1.47
N GLY A 224 12.33 7.93 -2.08
CA GLY A 224 11.47 9.06 -1.79
C GLY A 224 11.06 9.79 -3.07
N PRO A 225 10.52 11.01 -3.00
CA PRO A 225 10.11 11.74 -4.20
C PRO A 225 11.31 12.06 -5.11
N ARG A 226 11.12 11.99 -6.41
CA ARG A 226 12.21 12.15 -7.42
C ARG A 226 13.05 13.41 -7.26
N CYS A 227 12.48 14.47 -6.68
CA CYS A 227 13.19 15.73 -6.44
C CYS A 227 14.25 15.67 -5.33
N LEU A 228 14.45 14.52 -4.65
CA LEU A 228 15.55 14.34 -3.69
C LEU A 228 16.91 14.30 -4.39
N VAL A 229 16.99 13.65 -5.55
CA VAL A 229 18.23 13.34 -6.23
C VAL A 229 18.57 14.35 -7.35
N GLY A 230 17.61 15.19 -7.76
CA GLY A 230 17.81 16.11 -8.87
C GLY A 230 16.76 17.21 -8.95
N PRO A 231 16.64 17.92 -10.08
CA PRO A 231 15.56 18.86 -10.31
C PRO A 231 14.20 18.12 -10.33
N CYS A 232 13.12 18.85 -10.00
CA CYS A 232 11.78 18.27 -10.03
C CYS A 232 11.40 17.86 -11.47
N PRO A 233 11.08 16.58 -11.74
CA PRO A 233 10.74 16.12 -13.09
C PRO A 233 9.36 16.58 -13.57
N GLU A 234 8.54 17.16 -12.68
CA GLU A 234 7.17 17.60 -12.97
C GLU A 234 7.11 18.91 -13.77
N GLY A 235 8.24 19.56 -14.03
CA GLY A 235 8.31 20.79 -14.83
C GLY A 235 7.34 21.86 -14.32
N ARG A 236 6.41 22.31 -15.17
CA ARG A 236 5.39 23.32 -14.82
C ARG A 236 4.45 22.89 -13.68
N MET A 237 4.36 21.60 -13.43
CA MET A 237 3.51 21.03 -12.39
C MET A 237 4.27 20.82 -11.07
N CYS A 238 5.48 21.34 -10.93
CA CYS A 238 6.25 21.29 -9.69
C CYS A 238 5.48 21.95 -8.53
N CYS A 239 5.55 21.35 -7.35
CA CYS A 239 4.93 21.92 -6.14
C CYS A 239 5.67 23.13 -5.56
N GLY A 240 6.86 23.46 -6.07
CA GLY A 240 7.71 24.57 -5.59
C GLY A 240 8.39 24.34 -4.23
N LYS A 241 8.17 23.21 -3.57
CA LYS A 241 8.61 22.93 -2.19
C LYS A 241 9.83 21.98 -2.10
N GLN A 242 10.71 22.01 -3.07
CA GLN A 242 11.82 21.04 -3.14
C GLN A 242 12.74 21.09 -1.91
N THR A 243 13.06 22.26 -1.38
CA THR A 243 13.91 22.45 -0.19
C THR A 243 13.27 21.82 1.05
N GLU A 244 11.99 22.12 1.30
CA GLU A 244 11.22 21.56 2.43
C GLU A 244 11.13 20.03 2.32
N VAL A 245 10.87 19.52 1.12
CA VAL A 245 10.78 18.08 0.85
C VAL A 245 12.10 17.40 1.12
N ARG A 246 13.23 17.96 0.66
CA ARG A 246 14.56 17.40 0.94
C ARG A 246 14.86 17.36 2.43
N ALA A 247 14.57 18.43 3.16
CA ALA A 247 14.75 18.48 4.61
C ALA A 247 13.89 17.42 5.34
N LYS A 248 12.60 17.27 4.93
CA LYS A 248 11.71 16.25 5.50
C LYS A 248 12.28 14.84 5.35
N TYR A 249 12.75 14.48 4.15
CA TYR A 249 13.26 13.12 3.91
C TYR A 249 14.66 12.88 4.44
N ALA A 250 15.50 13.91 4.59
CA ALA A 250 16.75 13.81 5.33
C ALA A 250 16.47 13.42 6.79
N LYS A 251 15.60 14.17 7.44
CA LYS A 251 15.16 13.88 8.82
C LYS A 251 14.55 12.48 8.97
N LEU A 252 13.64 12.09 8.06
CA LEU A 252 13.02 10.76 8.08
C LEU A 252 14.06 9.63 8.01
N LYS A 253 15.12 9.82 7.20
CA LYS A 253 16.20 8.83 7.06
C LYS A 253 17.11 8.80 8.28
N GLU A 254 17.40 9.95 8.90
CA GLU A 254 18.18 10.02 10.16
C GLU A 254 17.42 9.35 11.33
N GLU A 255 16.10 9.50 11.40
CA GLU A 255 15.26 8.91 12.46
C GLU A 255 14.99 7.41 12.28
N ALA A 256 15.16 6.88 11.06
CA ALA A 256 14.88 5.50 10.73
C ALA A 256 16.07 4.55 10.89
N VAL A 257 17.30 5.07 10.94
CA VAL A 257 18.57 4.34 11.11
C VAL A 257 19.12 4.58 12.49
#